data_70f73ca53926d7f9ae169ec5555cb33b
#
_entry.id   70f73ca53926d7f9ae169ec5555cb33b
#
_cell.length_a   1.000
_cell.length_b   1.000
_cell.length_c   1.000
_cell.angle_alpha   90.00
_cell.angle_beta   90.00
_cell.angle_gamma   90.00
#
_symmetry.space_group_name_H-M   'P 1'
#
loop_
_entity.id
_entity.type
_entity.pdbx_description
1 polymer ?
#
loop_
_entity_poly.entity_id
_entity_poly.type
_entity_poly.pdbx_seq_one_letter_code
_entity_poly.pdbx_strand_id
1 'polypeptide(L)'
;MSSALAAAIAMLSSADAGERSAGALEIYRAGRDVADEASRDWRADPEFAALIENAAGANEPPVTVGLAVNPITFEAVRDANGFPHLADVPPDQDAIEFELHFDANVALDILTTRDTHGQGAIARYLSKFGEGIQQIEYRCRDVDAATAILKKKFAVEPIYPQTRPGADNTRINFFLARTSDGAKVLIELYEK
;
A
#
# COMPACT_ATOMS: atom_id res chain seq x y z
N MET A 1 -11.91 -8.57 -8.88
CA MET A 1 -11.90 -8.63 -7.38
C MET A 1 -12.59 -9.92 -6.94
N SER A 2 -12.04 -10.64 -5.97
CA SER A 2 -12.74 -11.80 -5.39
C SER A 2 -13.93 -11.34 -4.54
N SER A 3 -14.98 -12.19 -4.43
CA SER A 3 -16.14 -11.87 -3.58
C SER A 3 -15.75 -11.69 -2.09
N ALA A 4 -14.73 -12.39 -1.61
CA ALA A 4 -14.24 -12.27 -0.25
C ALA A 4 -13.60 -10.88 0.00
N LEU A 5 -12.76 -10.38 -0.91
CA LEU A 5 -12.15 -9.06 -0.77
C LEU A 5 -13.22 -7.95 -0.82
N ALA A 6 -14.22 -8.07 -1.70
CA ALA A 6 -15.33 -7.11 -1.74
C ALA A 6 -16.12 -7.07 -0.42
N ALA A 7 -16.38 -8.23 0.19
CA ALA A 7 -17.03 -8.30 1.49
C ALA A 7 -16.19 -7.66 2.59
N ALA A 8 -14.88 -7.95 2.61
CA ALA A 8 -13.95 -7.36 3.58
C ALA A 8 -13.87 -5.82 3.45
N ILE A 9 -13.85 -5.29 2.21
CA ILE A 9 -13.90 -3.83 1.98
C ILE A 9 -15.20 -3.23 2.55
N ALA A 10 -16.34 -3.86 2.29
CA ALA A 10 -17.63 -3.38 2.83
C ALA A 10 -17.66 -3.35 4.36
N MET A 11 -16.97 -4.28 5.03
CA MET A 11 -16.88 -4.32 6.49
C MET A 11 -16.14 -3.11 7.07
N LEU A 12 -15.22 -2.47 6.34
CA LEU A 12 -14.48 -1.29 6.83
C LEU A 12 -15.38 -0.09 7.15
N SER A 13 -16.56 -0.02 6.58
CA SER A 13 -17.57 1.03 6.84
C SER A 13 -18.69 0.58 7.79
N SER A 14 -18.57 -0.59 8.43
CA SER A 14 -19.56 -1.05 9.41
C SER A 14 -19.63 -0.16 10.66
N ALA A 15 -20.81 -0.02 11.23
CA ALA A 15 -20.97 0.62 12.53
C ALA A 15 -20.30 -0.18 13.68
N ASP A 16 -20.15 -1.50 13.51
CA ASP A 16 -19.49 -2.39 14.48
C ASP A 16 -17.97 -2.37 14.31
N ALA A 17 -17.25 -2.01 15.38
CA ALA A 17 -15.80 -1.95 15.38
C ALA A 17 -15.13 -3.32 15.19
N GLY A 18 -15.76 -4.40 15.66
CA GLY A 18 -15.27 -5.76 15.49
C GLY A 18 -15.35 -6.20 14.02
N GLU A 19 -16.44 -5.84 13.32
CA GLU A 19 -16.55 -6.09 11.88
C GLU A 19 -15.49 -5.30 11.10
N ARG A 20 -15.28 -4.01 11.43
CA ARG A 20 -14.21 -3.22 10.78
C ARG A 20 -12.83 -3.86 10.95
N SER A 21 -12.51 -4.28 12.18
CA SER A 21 -11.22 -4.95 12.47
C SER A 21 -11.09 -6.29 11.74
N ALA A 22 -12.18 -7.07 11.65
CA ALA A 22 -12.17 -8.33 10.92
C ALA A 22 -11.95 -8.12 9.42
N GLY A 23 -12.66 -7.16 8.80
CA GLY A 23 -12.45 -6.80 7.39
C GLY A 23 -11.03 -6.31 7.11
N ALA A 24 -10.50 -5.44 7.97
CA ALA A 24 -9.13 -4.95 7.87
C ALA A 24 -8.10 -6.09 7.94
N LEU A 25 -8.27 -7.03 8.85
CA LEU A 25 -7.38 -8.19 8.99
C LEU A 25 -7.41 -9.09 7.76
N GLU A 26 -8.56 -9.32 7.14
CA GLU A 26 -8.68 -10.10 5.90
C GLU A 26 -7.96 -9.42 4.73
N ILE A 27 -8.15 -8.10 4.56
CA ILE A 27 -7.47 -7.32 3.51
C ILE A 27 -5.95 -7.35 3.75
N TYR A 28 -5.52 -7.09 4.98
CA TYR A 28 -4.11 -7.08 5.35
C TYR A 28 -3.41 -8.41 5.10
N ARG A 29 -4.05 -9.53 5.48
CA ARG A 29 -3.52 -10.88 5.21
C ARG A 29 -3.38 -11.14 3.72
N ALA A 30 -4.43 -10.84 2.95
CA ALA A 30 -4.39 -11.01 1.50
C ALA A 30 -3.26 -10.18 0.85
N GLY A 31 -3.08 -8.93 1.27
CA GLY A 31 -2.00 -8.07 0.78
C GLY A 31 -0.62 -8.61 1.17
N ARG A 32 -0.44 -9.03 2.42
CA ARG A 32 0.81 -9.62 2.89
C ARG A 32 1.19 -10.89 2.15
N ASP A 33 0.25 -11.80 1.96
CA ASP A 33 0.53 -13.07 1.27
C ASP A 33 1.06 -12.82 -0.14
N VAL A 34 0.43 -11.88 -0.85
CA VAL A 34 0.85 -11.48 -2.21
C VAL A 34 2.22 -10.79 -2.17
N ALA A 35 2.46 -9.90 -1.20
CA ALA A 35 3.73 -9.22 -1.04
C ALA A 35 4.87 -10.17 -0.69
N ASP A 36 4.63 -11.09 0.25
CA ASP A 36 5.60 -12.09 0.71
C ASP A 36 6.00 -13.03 -0.44
N GLU A 37 5.07 -13.37 -1.32
CA GLU A 37 5.36 -14.15 -2.52
C GLU A 37 6.17 -13.33 -3.54
N ALA A 38 5.69 -12.14 -3.90
CA ALA A 38 6.25 -11.34 -4.97
C ALA A 38 7.63 -10.74 -4.64
N SER A 39 7.90 -10.44 -3.38
CA SER A 39 9.19 -9.86 -2.91
C SER A 39 10.09 -10.87 -2.20
N ARG A 40 9.79 -12.16 -2.26
CA ARG A 40 10.51 -13.22 -1.53
C ARG A 40 12.01 -13.15 -1.72
N ASP A 41 12.46 -13.10 -2.96
CA ASP A 41 13.88 -13.12 -3.30
C ASP A 41 14.58 -11.83 -2.86
N TRP A 42 13.90 -10.68 -2.94
CA TRP A 42 14.44 -9.41 -2.47
C TRP A 42 14.67 -9.44 -0.96
N ARG A 43 13.69 -9.92 -0.22
CA ARG A 43 13.73 -9.99 1.25
C ARG A 43 14.66 -11.08 1.78
N ALA A 44 15.00 -12.07 0.96
CA ALA A 44 16.02 -13.07 1.27
C ALA A 44 17.46 -12.53 1.10
N ASP A 45 17.65 -11.43 0.35
CA ASP A 45 18.95 -10.79 0.23
C ASP A 45 19.30 -10.01 1.50
N PRO A 46 20.45 -10.30 2.15
CA PRO A 46 20.77 -9.70 3.45
C PRO A 46 21.02 -8.18 3.38
N GLU A 47 21.49 -7.65 2.24
CA GLU A 47 21.70 -6.21 2.10
C GLU A 47 20.35 -5.48 1.95
N PHE A 48 19.42 -6.03 1.17
CA PHE A 48 18.07 -5.48 1.05
C PHE A 48 17.29 -5.60 2.36
N ALA A 49 17.34 -6.79 2.99
CA ALA A 49 16.66 -7.03 4.26
C ALA A 49 17.14 -6.10 5.39
N ALA A 50 18.41 -5.70 5.37
CA ALA A 50 18.95 -4.75 6.35
C ALA A 50 18.42 -3.31 6.17
N LEU A 51 17.95 -2.96 4.98
CA LEU A 51 17.35 -1.65 4.67
C LEU A 51 15.85 -1.61 4.93
N ILE A 52 15.15 -2.73 4.70
CA ILE A 52 13.74 -2.83 5.04
C ILE A 52 13.65 -2.95 6.56
N GLU A 53 13.15 -1.94 7.17
CA GLU A 53 12.93 -1.98 8.60
C GLU A 53 11.92 -3.10 8.91
N ASN A 54 12.36 -4.06 9.73
CA ASN A 54 11.44 -4.89 10.47
C ASN A 54 10.74 -3.93 11.44
N ALA A 55 9.67 -3.34 10.94
CA ALA A 55 8.87 -2.31 11.54
C ALA A 55 9.62 -1.50 12.61
N ALA A 56 9.75 -0.28 12.41
CA ALA A 56 10.33 0.61 13.40
C ALA A 56 9.64 0.43 14.74
N GLY A 57 10.24 -0.35 15.61
CA GLY A 57 9.73 -0.60 16.96
C GLY A 57 8.65 -1.70 17.04
N ALA A 58 8.48 -2.26 18.22
CA ALA A 58 7.63 -3.42 18.52
C ALA A 58 6.11 -3.20 18.31
N ASN A 59 5.68 -2.06 17.79
CA ASN A 59 4.28 -1.65 17.71
C ASN A 59 3.79 -1.22 16.31
N GLU A 60 4.62 -1.35 15.27
CA GLU A 60 4.19 -1.02 13.89
C GLU A 60 4.15 -2.28 13.03
N PRO A 61 3.16 -2.42 12.14
CA PRO A 61 3.09 -3.55 11.22
C PRO A 61 4.27 -3.54 10.23
N PRO A 62 4.73 -4.73 9.79
CA PRO A 62 5.90 -4.84 8.89
C PRO A 62 5.66 -4.27 7.49
N VAL A 63 4.41 -4.11 7.12
CA VAL A 63 3.97 -3.52 5.84
C VAL A 63 2.68 -2.75 6.04
N THR A 64 2.40 -1.79 5.18
CA THR A 64 1.08 -1.20 5.00
C THR A 64 0.47 -1.74 3.71
N VAL A 65 -0.83 -2.03 3.72
CA VAL A 65 -1.54 -2.50 2.52
C VAL A 65 -2.36 -1.35 1.96
N GLY A 66 -1.97 -0.86 0.79
CA GLY A 66 -2.66 0.20 0.07
C GLY A 66 -3.89 -0.33 -0.67
N LEU A 67 -5.07 0.16 -0.26
CA LEU A 67 -6.37 -0.23 -0.76
C LEU A 67 -6.99 0.91 -1.57
N ALA A 68 -7.06 0.77 -2.88
CA ALA A 68 -7.77 1.73 -3.72
C ALA A 68 -9.27 1.47 -3.69
N VAL A 69 -10.05 2.50 -3.37
CA VAL A 69 -11.51 2.45 -3.31
C VAL A 69 -12.14 3.64 -4.04
N ASN A 70 -13.40 3.49 -4.45
CA ASN A 70 -14.17 4.59 -5.04
C ASN A 70 -14.40 5.71 -4.01
N PRO A 71 -14.58 6.98 -4.43
CA PRO A 71 -14.78 8.10 -3.50
C PRO A 71 -15.94 7.90 -2.52
N ILE A 72 -17.01 7.22 -2.92
CA ILE A 72 -18.15 6.93 -2.01
C ILE A 72 -17.71 5.96 -0.91
N THR A 73 -17.00 4.89 -1.25
CA THR A 73 -16.48 3.92 -0.28
C THR A 73 -15.43 4.59 0.62
N PHE A 74 -14.56 5.43 0.04
CA PHE A 74 -13.55 6.20 0.77
C PHE A 74 -14.17 7.03 1.90
N GLU A 75 -15.17 7.84 1.58
CA GLU A 75 -15.85 8.67 2.58
C GLU A 75 -16.60 7.83 3.62
N ALA A 76 -17.25 6.73 3.21
CA ALA A 76 -17.93 5.84 4.15
C ALA A 76 -16.96 5.17 5.12
N VAL A 77 -15.80 4.71 4.66
CA VAL A 77 -14.76 4.13 5.50
C VAL A 77 -14.19 5.20 6.44
N ARG A 78 -13.91 6.40 5.93
CA ARG A 78 -13.37 7.50 6.72
C ARG A 78 -14.33 7.92 7.84
N ASP A 79 -15.63 8.07 7.54
CA ASP A 79 -16.66 8.39 8.53
C ASP A 79 -16.76 7.32 9.64
N ALA A 80 -16.88 6.05 9.24
CA ALA A 80 -17.00 4.94 10.18
C ALA A 80 -15.78 4.79 11.12
N ASN A 81 -14.60 5.28 10.70
CA ASN A 81 -13.37 5.21 11.48
C ASN A 81 -12.97 6.53 12.14
N GLY A 82 -13.91 7.47 12.33
CA GLY A 82 -13.72 8.66 13.14
C GLY A 82 -12.95 9.79 12.44
N PHE A 83 -13.06 9.89 11.12
CA PHE A 83 -12.43 10.93 10.29
C PHE A 83 -10.91 11.03 10.46
N PRO A 84 -10.16 9.96 10.18
CA PRO A 84 -8.70 10.01 10.21
C PRO A 84 -8.18 11.18 9.36
N HIS A 85 -7.03 11.69 9.75
CA HIS A 85 -6.36 12.78 9.03
C HIS A 85 -6.04 12.35 7.60
N LEU A 86 -6.31 13.23 6.64
CA LEU A 86 -5.86 13.01 5.26
C LEU A 86 -4.37 13.35 5.15
N ALA A 87 -3.63 12.47 4.51
CA ALA A 87 -2.22 12.70 4.26
C ALA A 87 -1.98 13.91 3.34
N ASP A 88 -0.87 14.60 3.53
CA ASP A 88 -0.42 15.69 2.67
C ASP A 88 0.26 15.11 1.41
N VAL A 89 -0.56 14.81 0.40
CA VAL A 89 -0.12 14.20 -0.85
C VAL A 89 0.38 15.28 -1.82
N PRO A 90 1.57 15.14 -2.40
CA PRO A 90 2.08 16.08 -3.41
C PRO A 90 1.06 16.34 -4.53
N PRO A 91 0.89 17.62 -4.96
CA PRO A 91 -0.20 18.02 -5.85
C PRO A 91 -0.14 17.41 -7.26
N ASP A 92 1.02 16.89 -7.65
CA ASP A 92 1.22 16.18 -8.93
C ASP A 92 0.87 14.68 -8.86
N GLN A 93 0.49 14.19 -7.67
CA GLN A 93 -0.03 12.84 -7.46
C GLN A 93 -1.55 12.87 -7.39
N ASP A 94 -2.19 12.01 -8.18
CA ASP A 94 -3.64 11.86 -8.17
C ASP A 94 -4.04 10.85 -7.08
N ALA A 95 -3.89 11.26 -5.84
CA ALA A 95 -4.34 10.49 -4.68
C ALA A 95 -4.93 11.40 -3.60
N ILE A 96 -5.91 10.87 -2.89
CA ILE A 96 -6.36 11.30 -1.57
C ILE A 96 -6.26 10.05 -0.72
N GLU A 97 -5.65 10.14 0.44
CA GLU A 97 -5.38 8.95 1.25
C GLU A 97 -5.41 9.25 2.74
N PHE A 98 -5.64 8.20 3.52
CA PHE A 98 -5.48 8.20 4.98
C PHE A 98 -5.11 6.79 5.46
N GLU A 99 -4.34 6.72 6.52
CA GLU A 99 -3.90 5.48 7.13
C GLU A 99 -4.85 5.05 8.26
N LEU A 100 -5.13 3.74 8.33
CA LEU A 100 -5.88 3.09 9.41
C LEU A 100 -5.01 2.05 10.08
N HIS A 101 -4.95 2.12 11.40
CA HIS A 101 -4.30 1.12 12.23
C HIS A 101 -5.35 0.33 13.03
N PHE A 102 -5.36 -0.98 12.84
CA PHE A 102 -6.17 -1.92 13.61
C PHE A 102 -5.23 -2.81 14.42
N ASP A 103 -5.03 -2.46 15.69
CA ASP A 103 -4.01 -3.00 16.58
C ASP A 103 -2.54 -2.77 16.08
N ALA A 104 -1.55 -3.38 16.77
CA ALA A 104 -0.14 -3.19 16.46
C ALA A 104 0.35 -3.93 15.20
N ASN A 105 -0.53 -4.65 14.49
CA ASN A 105 -0.12 -5.58 13.45
C ASN A 105 -0.84 -5.39 12.11
N VAL A 106 -1.80 -4.49 12.01
CA VAL A 106 -2.61 -4.27 10.81
C VAL A 106 -2.62 -2.80 10.47
N ALA A 107 -2.03 -2.43 9.34
CA ALA A 107 -2.11 -1.10 8.76
C ALA A 107 -2.65 -1.19 7.33
N LEU A 108 -3.62 -0.33 7.06
CA LEU A 108 -4.18 -0.11 5.73
C LEU A 108 -3.99 1.35 5.36
N ASP A 109 -3.52 1.62 4.16
CA ASP A 109 -3.61 2.93 3.54
C ASP A 109 -4.81 2.92 2.57
N ILE A 110 -5.79 3.78 2.83
CA ILE A 110 -7.02 3.86 2.05
C ILE A 110 -6.85 5.00 1.04
N LEU A 111 -6.84 4.62 -0.24
CA LEU A 111 -6.58 5.55 -1.34
C LEU A 111 -7.81 5.74 -2.21
N THR A 112 -8.00 6.97 -2.67
CA THR A 112 -8.95 7.27 -3.76
C THR A 112 -8.37 8.32 -4.71
N THR A 113 -9.02 8.53 -5.85
CA THR A 113 -8.62 9.52 -6.86
C THR A 113 -9.34 10.85 -6.65
N ARG A 114 -8.67 11.96 -6.98
CA ARG A 114 -9.31 13.29 -7.06
C ARG A 114 -10.25 13.42 -8.27
N ASP A 115 -9.96 12.68 -9.34
CA ASP A 115 -10.74 12.69 -10.59
C ASP A 115 -10.96 11.26 -11.09
N THR A 116 -12.18 10.74 -10.91
CA THR A 116 -12.58 9.39 -11.33
C THR A 116 -12.50 9.15 -12.84
N HIS A 117 -12.47 10.21 -13.64
CA HIS A 117 -12.30 10.17 -15.10
C HIS A 117 -10.89 10.56 -15.55
N GLY A 118 -10.02 10.83 -14.58
CA GLY A 118 -8.64 11.27 -14.79
C GLY A 118 -7.73 10.15 -15.33
N GLN A 119 -6.50 10.58 -15.64
CA GLN A 119 -5.43 9.68 -16.10
C GLN A 119 -4.42 9.33 -15.00
N GLY A 120 -4.74 9.66 -13.75
CA GLY A 120 -3.93 9.32 -12.59
C GLY A 120 -3.82 7.81 -12.35
N ALA A 121 -2.84 7.42 -11.55
CA ALA A 121 -2.58 6.00 -11.30
C ALA A 121 -3.77 5.31 -10.62
N ILE A 122 -4.36 5.96 -9.61
CA ILE A 122 -5.50 5.42 -8.86
C ILE A 122 -6.76 5.40 -9.73
N ALA A 123 -7.05 6.47 -10.50
CA ALA A 123 -8.18 6.51 -11.43
C ALA A 123 -8.13 5.34 -12.44
N ARG A 124 -6.95 5.12 -13.05
CA ARG A 124 -6.75 4.01 -13.99
C ARG A 124 -6.87 2.64 -13.33
N TYR A 125 -6.36 2.50 -12.10
CA TYR A 125 -6.50 1.26 -11.35
C TYR A 125 -7.98 0.94 -11.10
N LEU A 126 -8.73 1.88 -10.53
CA LEU A 126 -10.16 1.73 -10.24
C LEU A 126 -10.99 1.45 -11.48
N SER A 127 -10.72 2.16 -12.59
CA SER A 127 -11.40 1.94 -13.88
C SER A 127 -11.16 0.54 -14.43
N LYS A 128 -9.97 -0.04 -14.24
CA LYS A 128 -9.59 -1.33 -14.82
C LYS A 128 -9.93 -2.51 -13.92
N PHE A 129 -9.75 -2.38 -12.62
CA PHE A 129 -9.79 -3.49 -11.67
C PHE A 129 -10.92 -3.36 -10.64
N GLY A 130 -11.53 -2.17 -10.51
CA GLY A 130 -12.43 -1.85 -9.42
C GLY A 130 -11.67 -1.64 -8.10
N GLU A 131 -12.41 -1.67 -7.00
CA GLU A 131 -11.83 -1.52 -5.66
C GLU A 131 -10.97 -2.73 -5.30
N GLY A 132 -9.82 -2.50 -4.66
CA GLY A 132 -8.93 -3.60 -4.31
C GLY A 132 -7.56 -3.18 -3.83
N ILE A 133 -6.72 -4.15 -3.51
CA ILE A 133 -5.33 -3.95 -3.09
C ILE A 133 -4.55 -3.42 -4.29
N GLN A 134 -4.08 -2.18 -4.19
CA GLN A 134 -3.41 -1.48 -5.28
C GLN A 134 -1.89 -1.51 -5.10
N GLN A 135 -1.40 -1.41 -3.87
CA GLN A 135 0.02 -1.40 -3.54
C GLN A 135 0.30 -2.05 -2.19
N ILE A 136 1.56 -2.40 -1.98
CA ILE A 136 2.10 -2.82 -0.69
C ILE A 136 3.28 -1.91 -0.38
N GLU A 137 3.31 -1.38 0.83
CA GLU A 137 4.28 -0.40 1.25
C GLU A 137 5.24 -1.00 2.25
N TYR A 138 6.53 -0.86 1.99
CA TYR A 138 7.59 -1.23 2.91
C TYR A 138 8.31 0.01 3.40
N ARG A 139 8.37 0.17 4.70
CA ARG A 139 9.24 1.18 5.30
C ARG A 139 10.70 0.79 5.08
N CYS A 140 11.48 1.76 4.63
CA CYS A 140 12.87 1.59 4.27
C CYS A 140 13.73 2.66 4.95
N ARG A 141 14.98 2.33 5.31
CA ARG A 141 15.94 3.27 5.90
C ARG A 141 16.57 4.18 4.87
N ASP A 142 16.69 3.70 3.64
CA ASP A 142 17.33 4.40 2.53
C ASP A 142 16.76 3.84 1.21
N VAL A 143 15.81 4.58 0.63
CA VAL A 143 15.14 4.18 -0.62
C VAL A 143 16.10 4.18 -1.80
N ASP A 144 17.10 5.07 -1.83
CA ASP A 144 18.07 5.11 -2.93
C ASP A 144 19.02 3.90 -2.87
N ALA A 145 19.50 3.52 -1.68
CA ALA A 145 20.30 2.30 -1.50
C ALA A 145 19.50 1.03 -1.85
N ALA A 146 18.25 0.92 -1.39
CA ALA A 146 17.38 -0.21 -1.74
C ALA A 146 17.12 -0.28 -3.24
N THR A 147 16.88 0.86 -3.90
CA THR A 147 16.73 0.96 -5.36
C THR A 147 17.97 0.44 -6.09
N ALA A 148 19.17 0.83 -5.63
CA ALA A 148 20.42 0.37 -6.22
C ALA A 148 20.61 -1.15 -6.10
N ILE A 149 20.23 -1.75 -4.98
CA ILE A 149 20.25 -3.20 -4.77
C ILE A 149 19.27 -3.89 -5.72
N LEU A 150 18.02 -3.43 -5.80
CA LEU A 150 17.00 -4.01 -6.67
C LEU A 150 17.43 -3.98 -8.15
N LYS A 151 17.98 -2.88 -8.62
CA LYS A 151 18.51 -2.77 -9.98
C LYS A 151 19.69 -3.71 -10.21
N LYS A 152 20.67 -3.71 -9.31
CA LYS A 152 21.93 -4.44 -9.50
C LYS A 152 21.79 -5.95 -9.38
N LYS A 153 21.03 -6.42 -8.39
CA LYS A 153 20.94 -7.83 -8.04
C LYS A 153 19.76 -8.54 -8.70
N PHE A 154 18.65 -7.83 -8.89
CA PHE A 154 17.39 -8.43 -9.33
C PHE A 154 16.92 -7.93 -10.69
N ALA A 155 17.65 -7.00 -11.32
CA ALA A 155 17.28 -6.37 -12.58
C ALA A 155 15.86 -5.74 -12.55
N VAL A 156 15.46 -5.22 -11.40
CA VAL A 156 14.17 -4.55 -11.19
C VAL A 156 14.38 -3.05 -11.32
N GLU A 157 13.74 -2.47 -12.32
CA GLU A 157 13.78 -1.02 -12.52
C GLU A 157 12.69 -0.32 -11.68
N PRO A 158 13.02 0.81 -11.06
CA PRO A 158 12.03 1.63 -10.36
C PRO A 158 11.08 2.27 -11.37
N ILE A 159 9.84 2.55 -10.94
CA ILE A 159 8.85 3.27 -11.77
C ILE A 159 9.28 4.71 -12.01
N TYR A 160 9.85 5.36 -10.99
CA TYR A 160 10.43 6.68 -11.15
C TYR A 160 11.96 6.57 -11.26
N PRO A 161 12.58 7.27 -12.23
CA PRO A 161 14.04 7.23 -12.41
C PRO A 161 14.82 7.67 -11.17
N GLN A 162 14.20 8.50 -10.34
CA GLN A 162 14.74 9.01 -9.08
C GLN A 162 13.69 8.90 -7.99
N THR A 163 14.13 8.74 -6.75
CA THR A 163 13.30 8.88 -5.55
C THR A 163 12.64 10.25 -5.54
N ARG A 164 11.38 10.32 -5.17
CA ARG A 164 10.57 11.54 -5.19
C ARG A 164 9.86 11.76 -3.85
N PRO A 165 9.35 12.97 -3.58
CA PRO A 165 8.47 13.22 -2.45
C PRO A 165 7.22 12.34 -2.52
N GLY A 166 6.84 11.76 -1.39
CA GLY A 166 5.59 11.05 -1.15
C GLY A 166 4.69 11.81 -0.19
N ALA A 167 3.67 11.15 0.29
CA ALA A 167 2.75 11.70 1.28
C ALA A 167 3.48 12.01 2.60
N ASP A 168 3.01 13.02 3.32
CA ASP A 168 3.53 13.44 4.63
C ASP A 168 5.05 13.64 4.68
N ASN A 169 5.62 14.20 3.61
CA ASN A 169 7.05 14.46 3.44
C ASN A 169 7.94 13.20 3.44
N THR A 170 7.40 12.04 3.15
CA THR A 170 8.19 10.83 2.91
C THR A 170 8.99 10.95 1.60
N ARG A 171 9.98 10.08 1.44
CA ARG A 171 10.68 9.85 0.16
C ARG A 171 10.30 8.47 -0.35
N ILE A 172 9.88 8.38 -1.60
CA ILE A 172 9.29 7.16 -2.15
C ILE A 172 9.88 6.76 -3.50
N ASN A 173 9.82 5.47 -3.79
CA ASN A 173 9.87 4.93 -5.14
C ASN A 173 9.02 3.65 -5.23
N PHE A 174 8.57 3.33 -6.44
CA PHE A 174 7.71 2.19 -6.71
C PHE A 174 8.39 1.17 -7.61
N PHE A 175 8.05 -0.09 -7.39
CA PHE A 175 8.60 -1.24 -8.12
C PHE A 175 7.49 -2.21 -8.49
N LEU A 176 7.61 -2.87 -9.66
CA LEU A 176 6.72 -3.95 -10.03
C LEU A 176 7.39 -5.29 -9.75
N ALA A 177 6.97 -5.94 -8.67
CA ALA A 177 7.28 -7.32 -8.38
C ALA A 177 6.33 -8.29 -9.12
N ARG A 178 6.64 -9.59 -9.10
CA ARG A 178 5.79 -10.61 -9.70
C ARG A 178 5.67 -11.82 -8.79
N THR A 179 4.45 -12.30 -8.67
CA THR A 179 4.18 -13.61 -8.06
C THR A 179 4.62 -14.76 -8.98
N SER A 180 4.64 -15.96 -8.47
CA SER A 180 5.03 -17.17 -9.22
C SER A 180 4.13 -17.46 -10.43
N ASP A 181 2.86 -17.08 -10.37
CA ASP A 181 1.89 -17.16 -11.48
C ASP A 181 1.97 -15.97 -12.45
N GLY A 182 2.89 -15.02 -12.21
CA GLY A 182 3.17 -13.87 -13.06
C GLY A 182 2.29 -12.64 -12.80
N ALA A 183 1.45 -12.65 -11.78
CA ALA A 183 0.69 -11.46 -11.40
C ALA A 183 1.64 -10.33 -10.97
N LYS A 184 1.28 -9.10 -11.32
CA LYS A 184 2.06 -7.90 -10.97
C LYS A 184 1.58 -7.34 -9.64
N VAL A 185 2.54 -7.07 -8.77
CA VAL A 185 2.33 -6.44 -7.47
C VAL A 185 3.11 -5.12 -7.44
N LEU A 186 2.43 -4.04 -7.14
CA LEU A 186 3.08 -2.75 -6.93
C LEU A 186 3.65 -2.71 -5.50
N ILE A 187 4.94 -2.54 -5.41
CA ILE A 187 5.65 -2.37 -4.13
C ILE A 187 6.13 -0.93 -4.04
N GLU A 188 5.74 -0.25 -2.99
CA GLU A 188 6.27 1.04 -2.60
C GLU A 188 7.36 0.85 -1.54
N LEU A 189 8.50 1.50 -1.73
CA LEU A 189 9.49 1.72 -0.68
C LEU A 189 9.38 3.16 -0.24
N TYR A 190 9.23 3.39 1.07
CA TYR A 190 9.19 4.75 1.63
C TYR A 190 10.13 4.92 2.82
N GLU A 191 10.69 6.11 2.97
CA GLU A 191 11.47 6.54 4.14
C GLU A 191 10.89 7.84 4.70
N LYS A 192 10.93 7.96 6.03
CA LYS A 192 10.51 9.17 6.77
C LYS A 192 11.72 9.97 7.19
#